data_9afd334976b905940cbfb590e3946537
#
_entry.id   9afd334976b905940cbfb590e3946537
#
_cell.length_a   1.000
_cell.length_b   1.000
_cell.length_c   1.000
_cell.angle_alpha   90.00
_cell.angle_beta   90.00
_cell.angle_gamma   90.00
#
_symmetry.space_group_name_H-M   'P 1'
#
loop_
_entity.id
_entity.type
_entity.pdbx_description
1 polymer ?
#
loop_
_entity_poly.entity_id
_entity_poly.type
_entity_poly.pdbx_seq_one_letter_code
_entity_poly.pdbx_strand_id
1 'polypeptide(L)'
;MLFIWPLTVTTAAISPTFTVTPVLPNNQRQSVTGYFDLQVSPGQQEDLQLRIANQSDQTQTYRIAVNPAYTTNSGVIAFDQSQPPLDQNAIRLSTLIQGPRTVTVAANSEQTVTYQLQAPAEHFIGIIAGGFYVLQEGATSSRASSNGVQFTNRFAIGITTILRQDLTTPNPPLLDITKASIGTNNHTPVVKARLHNPSSNQFGEIATDYILVKPGSQKPLLTGHFTGLAVAPHSFFTQSMPLNETKLAAGTYTLKWTAKSGSYTWSKQVNFRYNGQLPISVTASRPRSPSDADDHGLLPWIIAGIMSALLIIVLVLWRWNVVHHRQNQ
;
A
#
# COMPACT_ATOMS: atom_id res chain seq x y z
N MET A 1 29.15 31.06 -29.98
CA MET A 1 28.59 30.86 -28.63
C MET A 1 27.29 30.12 -28.77
N LEU A 2 27.25 28.80 -28.56
CA LEU A 2 26.04 27.94 -28.70
C LEU A 2 25.33 27.91 -27.35
N PHE A 3 24.11 28.47 -27.32
CA PHE A 3 23.25 28.39 -26.14
C PHE A 3 22.53 27.03 -26.12
N ILE A 4 22.92 26.14 -25.21
CA ILE A 4 22.19 24.90 -24.92
C ILE A 4 21.11 25.24 -23.90
N TRP A 5 19.85 25.23 -24.34
CA TRP A 5 18.69 25.40 -23.49
C TRP A 5 18.39 24.04 -22.79
N PRO A 6 18.28 23.97 -21.47
CA PRO A 6 17.91 22.72 -20.81
C PRO A 6 16.44 22.39 -21.12
N LEU A 7 16.20 21.25 -21.76
CA LEU A 7 14.86 20.67 -21.90
C LEU A 7 14.40 20.18 -20.53
N THR A 8 13.55 20.94 -19.85
CA THR A 8 12.85 20.49 -18.66
C THR A 8 11.76 19.51 -19.08
N VAL A 9 11.97 18.22 -18.80
CA VAL A 9 10.94 17.20 -18.96
C VAL A 9 9.95 17.35 -17.80
N THR A 10 8.82 17.98 -18.06
CA THR A 10 7.71 18.05 -17.10
C THR A 10 7.03 16.67 -17.07
N THR A 11 7.26 15.90 -16.00
CA THR A 11 6.47 14.69 -15.74
C THR A 11 5.10 15.11 -15.25
N ALA A 12 4.09 15.06 -16.12
CA ALA A 12 2.70 15.21 -15.70
C ALA A 12 2.34 14.05 -14.76
N ALA A 13 1.90 14.37 -13.54
CA ALA A 13 1.31 13.39 -12.63
C ALA A 13 0.04 12.83 -13.29
N ILE A 14 -0.06 11.51 -13.43
CA ILE A 14 -1.27 10.87 -13.96
C ILE A 14 -2.28 10.83 -12.81
N SER A 15 -3.33 11.63 -12.90
CA SER A 15 -4.46 11.66 -11.96
C SER A 15 -5.58 10.73 -12.44
N PRO A 16 -6.42 10.19 -11.54
CA PRO A 16 -7.60 9.44 -11.94
C PRO A 16 -8.55 10.32 -12.78
N THR A 17 -9.09 9.74 -13.83
CA THR A 17 -10.04 10.41 -14.74
C THR A 17 -11.49 10.17 -14.33
N PHE A 18 -11.75 9.85 -13.07
CA PHE A 18 -13.08 9.65 -12.53
C PHE A 18 -13.14 10.08 -11.07
N THR A 19 -14.38 10.35 -10.62
CA THR A 19 -14.66 10.62 -9.21
C THR A 19 -15.80 9.72 -8.71
N VAL A 20 -15.80 9.46 -7.41
CA VAL A 20 -16.86 8.74 -6.72
C VAL A 20 -17.30 9.57 -5.53
N THR A 21 -18.61 9.85 -5.46
CA THR A 21 -19.17 10.69 -4.40
C THR A 21 -20.36 9.95 -3.74
N PRO A 22 -20.38 9.81 -2.40
CA PRO A 22 -21.55 9.27 -1.72
C PRO A 22 -22.71 10.26 -1.75
N VAL A 23 -23.92 9.76 -1.97
CA VAL A 23 -25.17 10.52 -1.73
C VAL A 23 -25.58 10.23 -0.29
N LEU A 24 -25.43 11.22 0.57
CA LEU A 24 -25.58 11.03 2.02
C LEU A 24 -27.07 10.93 2.40
N PRO A 25 -27.51 9.87 3.10
CA PRO A 25 -28.88 9.71 3.55
C PRO A 25 -29.18 10.52 4.83
N ASN A 26 -30.46 10.55 5.26
CA ASN A 26 -30.90 11.37 6.37
C ASN A 26 -30.33 10.95 7.75
N ASN A 27 -29.95 9.68 7.93
CA ASN A 27 -29.34 9.14 9.15
C ASN A 27 -27.81 9.28 9.18
N GLN A 28 -27.25 10.05 8.23
CA GLN A 28 -25.84 10.43 8.20
C GLN A 28 -25.50 11.31 9.41
N ARG A 29 -24.37 11.06 10.03
CA ARG A 29 -23.83 11.96 11.08
C ARG A 29 -23.49 13.33 10.49
N GLN A 30 -24.06 14.38 11.09
CA GLN A 30 -24.01 15.75 10.55
C GLN A 30 -22.58 16.32 10.39
N SER A 31 -21.61 15.84 11.16
CA SER A 31 -20.21 16.33 11.11
C SER A 31 -19.39 15.68 9.99
N VAL A 32 -19.97 14.76 9.21
CA VAL A 32 -19.24 13.93 8.22
C VAL A 32 -19.89 14.09 6.86
N THR A 33 -19.15 14.55 5.86
CA THR A 33 -19.66 14.85 4.52
C THR A 33 -19.00 14.10 3.38
N GLY A 34 -17.87 13.48 3.59
CA GLY A 34 -17.08 12.82 2.52
C GLY A 34 -17.25 11.31 2.41
N TYR A 35 -17.94 10.68 3.36
CA TYR A 35 -18.13 9.24 3.43
C TYR A 35 -19.37 8.89 4.25
N PHE A 36 -19.83 7.63 4.23
CA PHE A 36 -20.97 7.18 5.02
C PHE A 36 -20.58 6.93 6.48
N ASP A 37 -21.16 7.66 7.42
CA ASP A 37 -21.11 7.39 8.86
C ASP A 37 -22.56 7.42 9.39
N LEU A 38 -23.18 6.24 9.39
CA LEU A 38 -24.61 6.08 9.53
C LEU A 38 -25.00 5.59 10.91
N GLN A 39 -26.00 6.23 11.50
CA GLN A 39 -26.69 5.69 12.66
C GLN A 39 -27.87 4.84 12.16
N VAL A 40 -27.81 3.53 12.41
CA VAL A 40 -28.81 2.56 11.95
C VAL A 40 -29.54 1.93 13.12
N SER A 41 -30.83 1.60 12.93
CA SER A 41 -31.60 0.77 13.89
C SER A 41 -31.38 -0.71 13.60
N PRO A 42 -31.59 -1.61 14.60
CA PRO A 42 -31.56 -3.05 14.36
C PRO A 42 -32.51 -3.45 13.24
N GLY A 43 -32.03 -4.22 12.27
CA GLY A 43 -32.80 -4.68 11.11
C GLY A 43 -33.19 -3.62 10.07
N GLN A 44 -32.71 -2.38 10.20
CA GLN A 44 -33.02 -1.31 9.25
C GLN A 44 -32.57 -1.67 7.83
N GLN A 45 -33.41 -1.39 6.86
CA GLN A 45 -33.08 -1.45 5.44
C GLN A 45 -32.99 -0.03 4.88
N GLU A 46 -31.99 0.20 4.03
CA GLU A 46 -31.75 1.52 3.46
C GLU A 46 -30.98 1.42 2.14
N ASP A 47 -31.29 2.32 1.22
CA ASP A 47 -30.57 2.45 -0.03
C ASP A 47 -29.39 3.41 0.11
N LEU A 48 -28.18 2.92 -0.16
CA LEU A 48 -26.97 3.73 -0.25
C LEU A 48 -26.66 4.00 -1.72
N GLN A 49 -26.39 5.24 -2.06
CA GLN A 49 -26.14 5.64 -3.43
C GLN A 49 -24.72 6.19 -3.61
N LEU A 50 -24.05 5.76 -4.68
CA LEU A 50 -22.79 6.30 -5.15
C LEU A 50 -22.99 6.97 -6.50
N ARG A 51 -22.55 8.20 -6.65
CA ARG A 51 -22.43 8.88 -7.92
C ARG A 51 -21.01 8.70 -8.46
N ILE A 52 -20.90 8.10 -9.63
CA ILE A 52 -19.63 7.84 -10.32
C ILE A 52 -19.61 8.73 -11.56
N ALA A 53 -18.68 9.67 -11.63
CA ALA A 53 -18.50 10.55 -12.77
C ALA A 53 -17.24 10.14 -13.54
N ASN A 54 -17.42 9.82 -14.82
CA ASN A 54 -16.36 9.55 -15.76
C ASN A 54 -15.97 10.85 -16.46
N GLN A 55 -14.76 11.34 -16.20
CA GLN A 55 -14.22 12.59 -16.77
C GLN A 55 -13.34 12.34 -18.00
N SER A 56 -13.29 11.09 -18.48
CA SER A 56 -12.55 10.75 -19.70
C SER A 56 -13.43 10.88 -20.94
N ASP A 57 -12.78 10.96 -22.11
CA ASP A 57 -13.41 11.01 -23.42
C ASP A 57 -13.88 9.64 -23.95
N GLN A 58 -13.75 8.58 -23.15
CA GLN A 58 -14.13 7.21 -23.49
C GLN A 58 -15.07 6.62 -22.45
N THR A 59 -15.96 5.73 -22.90
CA THR A 59 -16.78 4.91 -22.00
C THR A 59 -15.87 4.03 -21.12
N GLN A 60 -16.11 4.06 -19.79
CA GLN A 60 -15.31 3.31 -18.81
C GLN A 60 -16.18 2.36 -18.00
N THR A 61 -15.59 1.21 -17.66
CA THR A 61 -16.21 0.25 -16.74
C THR A 61 -15.48 0.29 -15.40
N TYR A 62 -16.27 0.34 -14.33
CA TYR A 62 -15.79 0.36 -12.95
C TYR A 62 -16.25 -0.89 -12.23
N ARG A 63 -15.31 -1.57 -11.57
CA ARG A 63 -15.62 -2.67 -10.67
C ARG A 63 -15.76 -2.14 -9.25
N ILE A 64 -16.82 -2.53 -8.58
CA ILE A 64 -17.18 -2.06 -7.25
C ILE A 64 -17.23 -3.26 -6.30
N ALA A 65 -16.48 -3.18 -5.22
CA ALA A 65 -16.52 -4.15 -4.15
C ALA A 65 -16.86 -3.47 -2.83
N VAL A 66 -17.73 -4.07 -2.04
CA VAL A 66 -17.94 -3.70 -0.64
C VAL A 66 -17.05 -4.59 0.20
N ASN A 67 -16.10 -4.00 0.90
CA ASN A 67 -15.11 -4.74 1.69
C ASN A 67 -15.14 -4.29 3.16
N PRO A 68 -14.83 -5.20 4.11
CA PRO A 68 -14.62 -4.82 5.50
C PRO A 68 -13.31 -4.06 5.69
N ALA A 69 -13.27 -3.16 6.66
CA ALA A 69 -12.04 -2.50 7.06
C ALA A 69 -11.09 -3.47 7.76
N TYR A 70 -9.79 -3.27 7.56
CA TYR A 70 -8.74 -4.00 8.23
C TYR A 70 -7.51 -3.11 8.45
N THR A 71 -6.58 -3.56 9.29
CA THR A 71 -5.30 -2.87 9.50
C THR A 71 -4.22 -3.48 8.61
N THR A 72 -3.56 -2.68 7.80
CA THR A 72 -2.41 -3.11 7.02
C THR A 72 -1.19 -3.33 7.92
N ASN A 73 -0.18 -4.05 7.44
CA ASN A 73 1.07 -4.24 8.20
C ASN A 73 1.87 -2.93 8.41
N SER A 74 1.55 -1.88 7.69
CA SER A 74 2.08 -0.53 7.94
C SER A 74 1.30 0.24 9.01
N GLY A 75 0.22 -0.32 9.57
CA GLY A 75 -0.57 0.33 10.60
C GLY A 75 -1.53 1.38 10.06
N VAL A 76 -2.07 1.17 8.86
CA VAL A 76 -3.07 2.03 8.22
C VAL A 76 -4.36 1.25 8.03
N ILE A 77 -5.51 1.89 8.24
CA ILE A 77 -6.81 1.29 7.96
C ILE A 77 -7.05 1.28 6.45
N ALA A 78 -7.40 0.11 5.90
CA ALA A 78 -7.71 -0.11 4.50
C ALA A 78 -8.94 -1.00 4.33
N PHE A 79 -9.51 -1.04 3.11
CA PHE A 79 -10.63 -1.91 2.72
C PHE A 79 -10.55 -2.33 1.24
N ASP A 80 -9.35 -2.56 0.75
CA ASP A 80 -9.07 -3.04 -0.62
C ASP A 80 -9.07 -4.57 -0.75
N GLN A 81 -9.24 -5.29 0.38
CA GLN A 81 -9.29 -6.75 0.44
C GLN A 81 -10.68 -7.25 0.81
N SER A 82 -11.17 -8.27 0.09
CA SER A 82 -12.47 -8.90 0.38
C SER A 82 -12.44 -9.83 1.60
N GLN A 83 -11.30 -10.45 1.89
CA GLN A 83 -11.11 -11.41 2.98
C GLN A 83 -9.88 -11.06 3.83
N PRO A 84 -9.85 -9.88 4.47
CA PRO A 84 -8.74 -9.53 5.34
C PRO A 84 -8.75 -10.35 6.65
N PRO A 85 -7.62 -10.39 7.38
CA PRO A 85 -7.50 -11.10 8.66
C PRO A 85 -8.25 -10.35 9.77
N LEU A 86 -9.48 -10.73 10.01
CA LEU A 86 -10.36 -10.24 11.09
C LEU A 86 -10.69 -11.38 12.05
N ASP A 87 -11.23 -11.02 13.22
CA ASP A 87 -11.85 -11.99 14.12
C ASP A 87 -12.93 -12.81 13.41
N GLN A 88 -13.08 -14.09 13.80
CA GLN A 88 -14.07 -14.98 13.19
C GLN A 88 -15.51 -14.46 13.35
N ASN A 89 -15.78 -13.82 14.48
CA ASN A 89 -17.12 -13.29 14.83
C ASN A 89 -17.31 -11.83 14.41
N ALA A 90 -16.34 -11.22 13.71
CA ALA A 90 -16.46 -9.85 13.22
C ALA A 90 -17.56 -9.76 12.17
N ILE A 91 -18.52 -8.87 12.36
CA ILE A 91 -19.54 -8.57 11.36
C ILE A 91 -18.83 -7.84 10.20
N ARG A 92 -18.95 -8.40 8.99
CA ARG A 92 -18.30 -7.86 7.82
C ARG A 92 -19.26 -6.98 7.03
N LEU A 93 -18.89 -5.75 6.73
CA LEU A 93 -19.72 -4.83 5.95
C LEU A 93 -20.19 -5.46 4.64
N SER A 94 -19.36 -6.28 3.99
CA SER A 94 -19.66 -6.97 2.73
C SER A 94 -20.84 -7.95 2.82
N THR A 95 -21.24 -8.39 4.01
CA THR A 95 -22.43 -9.24 4.21
C THR A 95 -23.71 -8.44 4.40
N LEU A 96 -23.60 -7.13 4.65
CA LEU A 96 -24.71 -6.24 4.97
C LEU A 96 -25.13 -5.38 3.78
N ILE A 97 -24.29 -5.22 2.77
CA ILE A 97 -24.55 -4.34 1.62
C ILE A 97 -24.51 -5.16 0.33
N GLN A 98 -25.60 -5.08 -0.45
CA GLN A 98 -25.75 -5.78 -1.71
C GLN A 98 -26.01 -4.79 -2.85
N GLY A 99 -25.51 -5.09 -4.04
CA GLY A 99 -25.73 -4.26 -5.23
C GLY A 99 -24.83 -4.65 -6.41
N PRO A 100 -24.85 -3.83 -7.45
CA PRO A 100 -24.06 -4.09 -8.65
C PRO A 100 -22.56 -4.17 -8.39
N ARG A 101 -21.89 -5.15 -8.99
CA ARG A 101 -20.44 -5.31 -8.89
C ARG A 101 -19.65 -4.57 -9.97
N THR A 102 -20.36 -4.15 -11.02
CA THR A 102 -19.80 -3.39 -12.14
C THR A 102 -20.79 -2.34 -12.61
N VAL A 103 -20.26 -1.23 -13.10
CA VAL A 103 -21.03 -0.18 -13.74
C VAL A 103 -20.25 0.36 -14.93
N THR A 104 -20.93 0.64 -16.04
CA THR A 104 -20.32 1.26 -17.22
C THR A 104 -20.86 2.66 -17.38
N VAL A 105 -19.99 3.65 -17.40
CA VAL A 105 -20.33 5.08 -17.48
C VAL A 105 -19.80 5.63 -18.81
N ALA A 106 -20.67 6.27 -19.58
CA ALA A 106 -20.30 6.87 -20.87
C ALA A 106 -19.23 7.99 -20.68
N ALA A 107 -18.59 8.37 -21.77
CA ALA A 107 -17.63 9.48 -21.79
C ALA A 107 -18.28 10.77 -21.24
N ASN A 108 -17.53 11.53 -20.42
CA ASN A 108 -17.93 12.82 -19.87
C ASN A 108 -19.34 12.82 -19.24
N SER A 109 -19.71 11.71 -18.58
CA SER A 109 -21.02 11.56 -17.96
C SER A 109 -20.93 11.00 -16.54
N GLU A 110 -22.04 10.98 -15.84
CA GLU A 110 -22.15 10.40 -14.50
C GLU A 110 -23.30 9.40 -14.41
N GLN A 111 -23.17 8.46 -13.48
CA GLN A 111 -24.20 7.48 -13.17
C GLN A 111 -24.29 7.29 -11.65
N THR A 112 -25.53 7.28 -11.14
CA THR A 112 -25.83 6.91 -9.76
C THR A 112 -26.10 5.42 -9.68
N VAL A 113 -25.42 4.75 -8.74
CA VAL A 113 -25.53 3.31 -8.47
C VAL A 113 -26.10 3.13 -7.07
N THR A 114 -27.14 2.32 -6.94
CA THR A 114 -27.83 2.06 -5.66
C THR A 114 -27.43 0.71 -5.10
N TYR A 115 -27.17 0.67 -3.79
CA TYR A 115 -26.84 -0.50 -2.98
C TYR A 115 -27.84 -0.62 -1.83
N GLN A 116 -28.29 -1.82 -1.55
CA GLN A 116 -29.19 -2.09 -0.43
C GLN A 116 -28.37 -2.45 0.81
N LEU A 117 -28.51 -1.65 1.85
CA LEU A 117 -28.02 -1.94 3.19
C LEU A 117 -29.09 -2.69 3.99
N GLN A 118 -28.72 -3.80 4.61
CA GLN A 118 -29.48 -4.50 5.63
C GLN A 118 -28.67 -4.48 6.92
N ALA A 119 -29.04 -3.62 7.86
CA ALA A 119 -28.39 -3.56 9.18
C ALA A 119 -28.60 -4.87 9.96
N PRO A 120 -27.67 -5.25 10.85
CA PRO A 120 -27.87 -6.41 11.72
C PRO A 120 -29.17 -6.33 12.52
N ALA A 121 -29.90 -7.47 12.59
CA ALA A 121 -31.14 -7.54 13.37
C ALA A 121 -30.86 -7.49 14.88
N GLU A 122 -29.71 -7.97 15.30
CA GLU A 122 -29.24 -7.90 16.69
C GLU A 122 -28.53 -6.58 16.95
N HIS A 123 -28.65 -6.09 18.18
CA HIS A 123 -27.92 -4.92 18.64
C HIS A 123 -26.42 -5.19 18.70
N PHE A 124 -25.60 -4.25 18.19
CA PHE A 124 -24.14 -4.29 18.33
C PHE A 124 -23.59 -3.02 18.95
N ILE A 125 -22.50 -3.14 19.71
CA ILE A 125 -21.78 -2.04 20.32
C ILE A 125 -20.57 -1.68 19.44
N GLY A 126 -20.25 -0.39 19.36
CA GLY A 126 -19.15 0.13 18.57
C GLY A 126 -19.51 0.34 17.11
N ILE A 127 -18.64 -0.04 16.20
CA ILE A 127 -18.82 0.22 14.77
C ILE A 127 -18.60 -1.03 13.92
N ILE A 128 -19.32 -1.10 12.81
CA ILE A 128 -18.99 -1.96 11.67
C ILE A 128 -18.38 -1.04 10.61
N ALA A 129 -17.13 -1.30 10.27
CA ALA A 129 -16.36 -0.45 9.36
C ALA A 129 -15.93 -1.18 8.09
N GLY A 130 -15.88 -0.44 7.00
CA GLY A 130 -15.45 -0.91 5.70
C GLY A 130 -15.61 0.18 4.64
N GLY A 131 -15.88 -0.22 3.41
CA GLY A 131 -16.15 0.77 2.36
C GLY A 131 -16.40 0.16 0.99
N PHE A 132 -16.78 1.04 0.09
CA PHE A 132 -16.87 0.77 -1.33
C PHE A 132 -15.48 1.00 -1.96
N TYR A 133 -14.94 -0.02 -2.58
CA TYR A 133 -13.70 0.04 -3.34
C TYR A 133 -14.03 0.02 -4.83
N VAL A 134 -13.89 1.18 -5.48
CA VAL A 134 -14.25 1.40 -6.88
C VAL A 134 -12.97 1.43 -7.72
N LEU A 135 -12.77 0.41 -8.54
CA LEU A 135 -11.60 0.22 -9.38
C LEU A 135 -11.96 0.44 -10.84
N GLN A 136 -11.28 1.33 -11.54
CA GLN A 136 -11.39 1.51 -12.98
C GLN A 136 -10.80 0.29 -13.70
N GLU A 137 -11.62 -0.39 -14.55
CA GLU A 137 -11.17 -1.50 -15.39
C GLU A 137 -10.57 -1.00 -16.70
N GLY A 138 -9.57 -1.71 -17.21
CA GLY A 138 -8.98 -1.40 -18.52
C GLY A 138 -8.14 -0.12 -18.60
N ALA A 139 -8.03 0.67 -17.54
CA ALA A 139 -7.17 1.84 -17.50
C ALA A 139 -5.69 1.43 -17.42
N THR A 140 -5.12 1.14 -18.55
CA THR A 140 -3.70 0.90 -18.70
C THR A 140 -3.06 2.08 -19.42
N SER A 141 -2.60 3.08 -18.69
CA SER A 141 -1.58 3.96 -19.24
C SER A 141 -0.25 3.21 -19.22
N SER A 142 -0.01 2.40 -20.23
CA SER A 142 1.29 1.79 -20.43
C SER A 142 2.25 2.86 -20.96
N ARG A 143 3.09 3.40 -20.09
CA ARG A 143 4.24 4.16 -20.52
C ARG A 143 5.33 3.15 -20.87
N ALA A 144 5.59 2.95 -22.15
CA ALA A 144 6.75 2.19 -22.58
C ALA A 144 8.01 2.92 -22.08
N SER A 145 8.73 2.29 -21.14
CA SER A 145 10.08 2.72 -20.81
C SER A 145 11.01 2.26 -21.94
N SER A 146 11.99 3.07 -22.29
CA SER A 146 13.04 2.74 -23.27
C SER A 146 13.81 1.44 -22.94
N ASN A 147 13.64 0.90 -21.73
CA ASN A 147 14.28 -0.33 -21.23
C ASN A 147 13.34 -1.56 -21.21
N GLY A 148 12.21 -1.54 -21.91
CA GLY A 148 11.31 -2.71 -22.00
C GLY A 148 10.47 -3.01 -20.75
N VAL A 149 10.50 -2.16 -19.73
CA VAL A 149 9.63 -2.29 -18.55
C VAL A 149 8.31 -1.58 -18.82
N GLN A 150 7.20 -2.33 -18.79
CA GLN A 150 5.86 -1.80 -18.96
C GLN A 150 5.21 -1.56 -17.60
N PHE A 151 4.84 -0.30 -17.31
CA PHE A 151 4.10 0.07 -16.10
C PHE A 151 2.61 0.15 -16.41
N THR A 152 1.81 -0.57 -15.64
CA THR A 152 0.35 -0.50 -15.70
C THR A 152 -0.16 0.19 -14.44
N ASN A 153 -0.71 1.38 -14.56
CA ASN A 153 -1.34 2.09 -13.45
C ASN A 153 -2.84 1.77 -13.43
N ARG A 154 -3.34 1.38 -12.24
CA ARG A 154 -4.76 1.20 -11.98
C ARG A 154 -5.18 2.19 -10.91
N PHE A 155 -6.24 2.92 -11.17
CA PHE A 155 -6.81 3.86 -10.19
C PHE A 155 -7.99 3.24 -9.48
N ALA A 156 -8.02 3.39 -8.16
CA ALA A 156 -9.15 3.02 -7.34
C ALA A 156 -9.49 4.16 -6.38
N ILE A 157 -10.79 4.35 -6.14
CA ILE A 157 -11.31 5.31 -5.17
C ILE A 157 -12.07 4.52 -4.10
N GLY A 158 -11.75 4.79 -2.83
CA GLY A 158 -12.42 4.20 -1.68
C GLY A 158 -13.39 5.17 -1.04
N ILE A 159 -14.64 4.74 -0.82
CA ILE A 159 -15.62 5.46 -0.01
C ILE A 159 -15.84 4.70 1.29
N THR A 160 -15.32 5.24 2.38
CA THR A 160 -15.50 4.66 3.72
C THR A 160 -16.98 4.53 4.08
N THR A 161 -17.35 3.47 4.77
CA THR A 161 -18.68 3.26 5.30
C THR A 161 -18.57 2.73 6.73
N ILE A 162 -19.18 3.46 7.66
CA ILE A 162 -19.24 3.15 9.08
C ILE A 162 -20.71 3.04 9.48
N LEU A 163 -21.06 1.94 10.14
CA LEU A 163 -22.37 1.74 10.72
C LEU A 163 -22.25 1.72 12.24
N ARG A 164 -23.20 2.35 12.93
CA ARG A 164 -23.32 2.35 14.39
C ARG A 164 -24.78 2.35 14.81
N GLN A 165 -25.08 1.65 15.91
CA GLN A 165 -26.44 1.65 16.48
C GLN A 165 -26.50 2.53 17.72
N ASP A 166 -25.39 2.63 18.46
CA ASP A 166 -25.31 3.39 19.69
C ASP A 166 -24.16 4.40 19.62
N LEU A 167 -24.44 5.63 20.05
CA LEU A 167 -23.47 6.72 20.10
C LEU A 167 -22.91 6.96 21.52
N THR A 168 -23.53 6.36 22.53
CA THR A 168 -23.29 6.71 23.95
C THR A 168 -22.63 5.60 24.73
N THR A 169 -22.80 4.33 24.33
CA THR A 169 -22.21 3.19 25.06
C THR A 169 -20.67 3.23 24.97
N PRO A 170 -19.96 3.26 26.11
CA PRO A 170 -18.52 3.23 26.10
C PRO A 170 -17.96 1.97 25.42
N ASN A 171 -17.06 2.18 24.48
CA ASN A 171 -16.34 1.12 23.80
C ASN A 171 -14.84 1.47 23.79
N PRO A 172 -14.13 1.21 24.91
CA PRO A 172 -12.73 1.62 25.02
C PRO A 172 -11.85 0.90 23.99
N PRO A 173 -10.83 1.59 23.47
CA PRO A 173 -9.89 0.98 22.55
C PRO A 173 -9.08 -0.12 23.26
N LEU A 174 -8.83 -1.22 22.55
CA LEU A 174 -8.01 -2.32 23.00
C LEU A 174 -6.96 -2.64 21.96
N LEU A 175 -5.74 -2.93 22.39
CA LEU A 175 -4.68 -3.41 21.53
C LEU A 175 -3.84 -4.45 22.27
N ASP A 176 -3.55 -5.55 21.61
CA ASP A 176 -2.75 -6.63 22.19
C ASP A 176 -1.71 -7.13 21.18
N ILE A 177 -0.61 -7.65 21.72
CA ILE A 177 0.36 -8.44 20.95
C ILE A 177 0.08 -9.93 21.17
N THR A 178 -0.25 -10.64 20.11
CA THR A 178 -0.67 -12.06 20.18
C THR A 178 0.47 -13.02 19.91
N LYS A 179 1.48 -12.60 19.11
CA LYS A 179 2.60 -13.47 18.73
C LYS A 179 3.83 -12.64 18.39
N ALA A 180 5.00 -13.18 18.72
CA ALA A 180 6.28 -12.70 18.20
C ALA A 180 7.04 -13.84 17.51
N SER A 181 7.83 -13.54 16.49
CA SER A 181 8.66 -14.50 15.76
C SER A 181 9.75 -13.80 14.97
N ILE A 182 10.73 -14.57 14.49
CA ILE A 182 11.70 -14.11 13.48
C ILE A 182 11.27 -14.61 12.12
N GLY A 183 11.43 -13.77 11.12
CA GLY A 183 11.07 -14.08 9.74
C GLY A 183 11.74 -13.15 8.76
N THR A 184 11.20 -13.06 7.56
CA THR A 184 11.64 -12.12 6.53
C THR A 184 10.51 -11.19 6.13
N ASN A 185 10.86 -9.96 5.77
CA ASN A 185 10.00 -9.00 5.09
C ASN A 185 10.79 -8.46 3.89
N ASN A 186 10.28 -8.67 2.68
CA ASN A 186 10.99 -8.33 1.43
C ASN A 186 12.47 -8.79 1.46
N HIS A 187 12.70 -10.07 1.78
CA HIS A 187 14.02 -10.73 1.91
C HIS A 187 14.89 -10.21 3.08
N THR A 188 14.48 -9.17 3.79
CA THR A 188 15.20 -8.64 4.95
C THR A 188 14.81 -9.40 6.21
N PRO A 189 15.77 -9.92 7.01
CA PRO A 189 15.48 -10.52 8.31
C PRO A 189 14.84 -9.53 9.27
N VAL A 190 13.74 -9.95 9.90
CA VAL A 190 12.95 -9.08 10.80
C VAL A 190 12.46 -9.84 12.03
N VAL A 191 12.26 -9.14 13.13
CA VAL A 191 11.37 -9.57 14.22
C VAL A 191 9.95 -9.16 13.85
N LYS A 192 9.03 -10.12 13.84
CA LYS A 192 7.60 -9.92 13.57
C LYS A 192 6.83 -9.89 14.87
N ALA A 193 6.02 -8.87 15.06
CA ALA A 193 5.06 -8.74 16.14
C ALA A 193 3.65 -8.75 15.56
N ARG A 194 2.85 -9.78 15.84
CA ARG A 194 1.44 -9.83 15.42
C ARG A 194 0.58 -9.16 16.47
N LEU A 195 -0.08 -8.09 16.06
CA LEU A 195 -0.97 -7.28 16.88
C LEU A 195 -2.42 -7.59 16.55
N HIS A 196 -3.30 -7.31 17.51
CA HIS A 196 -4.73 -7.53 17.43
C HIS A 196 -5.48 -6.40 18.11
N ASN A 197 -6.44 -5.82 17.44
CA ASN A 197 -7.47 -4.98 18.02
C ASN A 197 -8.75 -5.82 18.22
N PRO A 198 -9.04 -6.32 19.43
CA PRO A 198 -10.25 -7.11 19.69
C PRO A 198 -11.51 -6.24 19.88
N SER A 199 -11.37 -4.91 19.94
CA SER A 199 -12.50 -4.02 20.17
C SER A 199 -13.29 -3.77 18.88
N SER A 200 -14.58 -3.50 19.02
CA SER A 200 -15.45 -3.03 17.94
C SER A 200 -15.25 -1.55 17.65
N ASN A 201 -14.06 -0.99 17.92
CA ASN A 201 -13.71 0.40 17.72
C ASN A 201 -12.50 0.52 16.82
N GLN A 202 -12.48 1.59 16.02
CA GLN A 202 -11.27 2.03 15.33
C GLN A 202 -10.65 3.19 16.10
N PHE A 203 -9.33 3.21 16.17
CA PHE A 203 -8.61 4.31 16.80
C PHE A 203 -7.23 4.48 16.18
N GLY A 204 -6.65 5.65 16.37
CA GLY A 204 -5.38 6.05 15.74
C GLY A 204 -4.43 6.70 16.72
N GLU A 205 -3.46 7.45 16.17
CA GLU A 205 -2.40 8.13 16.92
C GLU A 205 -1.64 7.17 17.84
N ILE A 206 -1.48 5.91 17.39
CA ILE A 206 -0.83 4.88 18.18
C ILE A 206 0.67 4.98 17.99
N ALA A 207 1.40 5.02 19.11
CA ALA A 207 2.83 4.82 19.17
C ALA A 207 3.13 3.47 19.82
N THR A 208 4.08 2.70 19.25
CA THR A 208 4.48 1.40 19.78
C THR A 208 5.98 1.32 19.96
N ASP A 209 6.41 0.80 21.12
CA ASP A 209 7.79 0.54 21.47
C ASP A 209 8.03 -0.96 21.64
N TYR A 210 9.15 -1.44 21.12
CA TYR A 210 9.57 -2.82 21.17
C TYR A 210 10.99 -2.93 21.72
N ILE A 211 11.21 -3.89 22.63
CA ILE A 211 12.54 -4.22 23.15
C ILE A 211 12.69 -5.73 23.08
N LEU A 212 13.61 -6.23 22.28
CA LEU A 212 13.99 -7.64 22.23
C LEU A 212 15.12 -7.90 23.20
N VAL A 213 14.96 -8.90 24.06
CA VAL A 213 15.97 -9.33 25.03
C VAL A 213 16.12 -10.86 25.06
N LYS A 214 17.18 -11.36 25.63
CA LYS A 214 17.24 -12.76 26.10
C LYS A 214 16.44 -12.90 27.41
N PRO A 215 15.83 -14.06 27.70
CA PRO A 215 15.12 -14.28 28.95
C PRO A 215 16.02 -13.99 30.14
N GLY A 216 15.48 -13.24 31.12
CA GLY A 216 16.22 -12.84 32.33
C GLY A 216 17.23 -11.69 32.12
N SER A 217 17.47 -11.24 30.89
CA SER A 217 18.37 -10.13 30.60
C SER A 217 17.61 -8.80 30.49
N GLN A 218 18.24 -7.72 30.96
CA GLN A 218 17.75 -6.37 30.72
C GLN A 218 18.46 -5.67 29.55
N LYS A 219 19.55 -6.27 29.02
CA LYS A 219 20.31 -5.69 27.92
C LYS A 219 19.54 -5.86 26.60
N PRO A 220 19.14 -4.76 25.92
CA PRO A 220 18.47 -4.83 24.62
C PRO A 220 19.37 -5.47 23.57
N LEU A 221 18.80 -6.35 22.76
CA LEU A 221 19.39 -6.87 21.52
C LEU A 221 18.93 -6.05 20.32
N LEU A 222 17.68 -5.61 20.36
CA LEU A 222 17.05 -4.81 19.32
C LEU A 222 15.99 -3.93 19.98
N THR A 223 15.84 -2.72 19.49
CA THR A 223 14.73 -1.82 19.83
C THR A 223 14.02 -1.38 18.55
N GLY A 224 12.71 -1.13 18.63
CA GLY A 224 11.92 -0.61 17.52
C GLY A 224 10.88 0.38 18.05
N HIS A 225 10.61 1.40 17.26
CA HIS A 225 9.62 2.44 17.55
C HIS A 225 8.81 2.74 16.29
N PHE A 226 7.49 2.80 16.41
CA PHE A 226 6.56 3.17 15.34
C PHE A 226 5.55 4.17 15.87
N THR A 227 5.15 5.12 15.02
CA THR A 227 4.18 6.17 15.37
C THR A 227 3.15 6.35 14.26
N GLY A 228 2.06 7.06 14.58
CA GLY A 228 1.02 7.40 13.61
C GLY A 228 0.21 6.20 13.11
N LEU A 229 0.19 5.10 13.89
CA LEU A 229 -0.59 3.94 13.51
C LEU A 229 -2.07 4.15 13.79
N ALA A 230 -2.92 3.54 12.96
CA ALA A 230 -4.36 3.45 13.14
C ALA A 230 -4.82 2.01 12.94
N VAL A 231 -5.78 1.56 13.75
CA VAL A 231 -6.27 0.18 13.74
C VAL A 231 -7.76 0.12 13.49
N ALA A 232 -8.16 -0.79 12.61
CA ALA A 232 -9.55 -1.13 12.33
C ALA A 232 -10.13 -2.06 13.41
N PRO A 233 -11.47 -2.10 13.60
CA PRO A 233 -12.12 -3.02 14.53
C PRO A 233 -11.79 -4.48 14.20
N HIS A 234 -11.64 -5.31 15.22
CA HIS A 234 -11.49 -6.77 15.10
C HIS A 234 -10.36 -7.24 14.18
N SER A 235 -9.34 -6.40 13.95
CA SER A 235 -8.32 -6.66 12.93
C SER A 235 -6.99 -7.13 13.51
N PHE A 236 -6.30 -7.98 12.74
CA PHE A 236 -4.93 -8.38 12.97
C PHE A 236 -3.99 -7.74 11.97
N PHE A 237 -2.81 -7.37 12.43
CA PHE A 237 -1.73 -6.91 11.56
C PHE A 237 -0.36 -7.30 12.12
N THR A 238 0.69 -7.20 11.31
CA THR A 238 2.03 -7.60 11.72
C THR A 238 3.01 -6.46 11.52
N GLN A 239 3.58 -5.95 12.60
CA GLN A 239 4.71 -5.03 12.53
C GLN A 239 6.01 -5.81 12.38
N SER A 240 6.93 -5.27 11.56
CA SER A 240 8.21 -5.89 11.26
C SER A 240 9.35 -4.95 11.62
N MET A 241 10.23 -5.39 12.52
CA MET A 241 11.43 -4.65 12.94
C MET A 241 12.64 -5.26 12.26
N PRO A 242 13.36 -4.54 11.41
CA PRO A 242 14.57 -5.05 10.76
C PRO A 242 15.63 -5.45 11.80
N LEU A 243 16.23 -6.61 11.60
CA LEU A 243 17.37 -7.04 12.44
C LEU A 243 18.64 -6.24 12.15
N ASN A 244 18.71 -5.60 10.97
CA ASN A 244 19.91 -4.90 10.49
C ASN A 244 21.14 -5.80 10.63
N GLU A 245 22.18 -5.36 11.35
CA GLU A 245 23.40 -6.12 11.61
C GLU A 245 23.28 -7.05 12.83
N THR A 246 22.13 -7.07 13.54
CA THR A 246 21.93 -7.90 14.73
C THR A 246 21.82 -9.38 14.34
N LYS A 247 22.84 -10.15 14.70
CA LYS A 247 22.86 -11.60 14.50
C LYS A 247 22.23 -12.27 15.72
N LEU A 248 21.14 -13.00 15.50
CA LEU A 248 20.48 -13.78 16.53
C LEU A 248 20.82 -15.26 16.37
N ALA A 249 21.32 -15.88 17.42
CA ALA A 249 21.55 -17.33 17.49
C ALA A 249 20.24 -18.07 17.75
N ALA A 250 20.21 -19.39 17.52
CA ALA A 250 19.11 -20.23 17.96
C ALA A 250 18.93 -20.10 19.49
N GLY A 251 17.68 -20.01 19.95
CA GLY A 251 17.38 -19.82 21.35
C GLY A 251 16.00 -19.22 21.62
N THR A 252 15.74 -18.95 22.89
CA THR A 252 14.53 -18.27 23.35
C THR A 252 14.78 -16.79 23.50
N TYR A 253 13.77 -15.99 23.16
CA TYR A 253 13.78 -14.53 23.23
C TYR A 253 12.50 -14.03 23.86
N THR A 254 12.57 -12.84 24.46
CA THR A 254 11.42 -12.10 24.99
C THR A 254 11.29 -10.80 24.23
N LEU A 255 10.13 -10.57 23.63
CA LEU A 255 9.76 -9.27 23.04
C LEU A 255 8.90 -8.54 24.07
N LYS A 256 9.43 -7.45 24.63
CA LYS A 256 8.69 -6.50 25.47
C LYS A 256 8.04 -5.49 24.52
N TRP A 257 6.75 -5.28 24.67
CA TRP A 257 5.97 -4.39 23.84
C TRP A 257 5.17 -3.42 24.70
N THR A 258 5.13 -2.17 24.29
CA THR A 258 4.28 -1.13 24.87
C THR A 258 3.64 -0.35 23.73
N ALA A 259 2.35 -0.01 23.87
CA ALA A 259 1.64 0.87 22.94
C ALA A 259 0.89 1.96 23.72
N LYS A 260 0.76 3.14 23.08
CA LYS A 260 0.05 4.29 23.63
C LYS A 260 -0.84 4.91 22.56
N SER A 261 -2.06 5.32 22.95
CA SER A 261 -2.96 6.13 22.13
C SER A 261 -3.78 7.01 23.06
N GLY A 262 -3.59 8.33 22.99
CA GLY A 262 -4.19 9.26 23.93
C GLY A 262 -3.85 8.91 25.40
N SER A 263 -4.85 8.71 26.23
CA SER A 263 -4.71 8.29 27.65
C SER A 263 -4.53 6.78 27.84
N TYR A 264 -4.69 5.98 26.80
CA TYR A 264 -4.58 4.52 26.89
C TYR A 264 -3.15 4.03 26.72
N THR A 265 -2.77 3.05 27.55
CA THR A 265 -1.47 2.40 27.47
C THR A 265 -1.66 0.90 27.61
N TRP A 266 -1.04 0.12 26.73
CA TRP A 266 -1.02 -1.33 26.75
C TRP A 266 0.43 -1.79 26.82
N SER A 267 0.70 -2.84 27.58
CA SER A 267 2.03 -3.44 27.63
C SER A 267 1.93 -4.95 27.84
N LYS A 268 2.81 -5.68 27.17
CA LYS A 268 2.88 -7.15 27.27
C LYS A 268 4.28 -7.64 26.92
N GLN A 269 4.61 -8.82 27.41
CA GLN A 269 5.82 -9.53 27.04
C GLN A 269 5.43 -10.86 26.37
N VAL A 270 6.09 -11.14 25.24
CA VAL A 270 5.87 -12.36 24.47
C VAL A 270 7.16 -13.12 24.33
N ASN A 271 7.19 -14.35 24.87
CA ASN A 271 8.32 -15.25 24.70
C ASN A 271 8.15 -16.04 23.40
N PHE A 272 9.23 -16.21 22.65
CA PHE A 272 9.23 -17.04 21.46
C PHE A 272 10.57 -17.73 21.26
N ARG A 273 10.56 -18.83 20.52
CA ARG A 273 11.76 -19.60 20.17
C ARG A 273 12.15 -19.34 18.71
N TYR A 274 13.42 -19.14 18.49
CA TYR A 274 14.06 -19.06 17.17
C TYR A 274 14.98 -20.27 16.98
N ASN A 275 14.88 -20.97 15.88
CA ASN A 275 15.66 -22.17 15.58
C ASN A 275 17.03 -21.88 14.91
N GLY A 276 17.38 -20.59 14.71
CA GLY A 276 18.59 -20.18 14.02
C GLY A 276 18.49 -20.17 12.50
N GLN A 277 17.34 -20.54 11.93
CA GLN A 277 17.14 -20.55 10.48
C GLN A 277 16.08 -19.52 10.12
N LEU A 278 16.41 -18.63 9.19
CA LEU A 278 15.41 -17.76 8.58
C LEU A 278 14.50 -18.59 7.67
N PRO A 279 13.19 -18.36 7.65
CA PRO A 279 12.32 -18.98 6.68
C PRO A 279 12.88 -18.69 5.27
N ILE A 280 13.13 -19.74 4.50
CA ILE A 280 13.53 -19.60 3.10
C ILE A 280 12.33 -18.95 2.42
N SER A 281 12.49 -17.70 2.00
CA SER A 281 11.58 -17.14 1.02
C SER A 281 11.77 -17.98 -0.23
N VAL A 282 10.78 -18.79 -0.59
CA VAL A 282 10.76 -19.41 -1.92
C VAL A 282 10.65 -18.23 -2.88
N THR A 283 11.80 -17.78 -3.34
CA THR A 283 11.87 -16.81 -4.43
C THR A 283 11.24 -17.54 -5.61
N ALA A 284 10.05 -17.12 -6.03
CA ALA A 284 9.65 -17.39 -7.40
C ALA A 284 10.85 -16.94 -8.23
N SER A 285 11.49 -17.90 -8.88
CA SER A 285 12.66 -17.67 -9.73
C SER A 285 12.28 -16.52 -10.65
N ARG A 286 12.88 -15.36 -10.43
CA ARG A 286 12.78 -14.25 -11.36
C ARG A 286 13.19 -14.87 -12.70
N PRO A 287 12.37 -14.81 -13.76
CA PRO A 287 12.84 -15.23 -15.07
C PRO A 287 14.15 -14.48 -15.28
N ARG A 288 15.23 -15.22 -15.47
CA ARG A 288 16.53 -14.62 -15.83
C ARG A 288 16.26 -13.77 -17.06
N SER A 289 16.44 -12.47 -16.92
CA SER A 289 16.43 -11.58 -18.09
C SER A 289 17.50 -12.09 -19.04
N PRO A 290 17.26 -12.20 -20.34
CA PRO A 290 18.27 -12.68 -21.30
C PRO A 290 19.54 -11.81 -21.39
N SER A 291 19.62 -10.73 -20.58
CA SER A 291 20.74 -9.76 -20.58
C SER A 291 21.91 -10.12 -19.66
N ASP A 292 21.88 -11.26 -18.91
CA ASP A 292 23.01 -11.73 -18.13
C ASP A 292 23.89 -12.77 -18.88
N ALA A 293 23.77 -12.83 -20.19
CA ALA A 293 24.82 -13.40 -21.02
C ALA A 293 25.94 -12.35 -21.12
N ASP A 294 27.12 -12.69 -20.63
CA ASP A 294 28.37 -11.95 -20.81
C ASP A 294 28.62 -11.74 -22.32
N ASP A 295 27.93 -10.78 -22.92
CA ASP A 295 28.27 -10.30 -24.24
C ASP A 295 29.19 -9.08 -24.03
N HIS A 296 30.50 -9.38 -23.87
CA HIS A 296 31.55 -8.41 -24.15
C HIS A 296 31.54 -8.15 -25.65
N GLY A 297 30.46 -7.52 -26.13
CA GLY A 297 30.29 -7.16 -27.51
C GLY A 297 31.49 -6.37 -28.01
N LEU A 298 32.06 -6.79 -29.14
CA LEU A 298 33.15 -6.10 -29.82
C LEU A 298 32.78 -4.66 -30.24
N LEU A 299 31.53 -4.25 -30.03
CA LEU A 299 30.99 -2.95 -30.40
C LEU A 299 31.78 -1.74 -29.85
N PRO A 300 32.17 -1.69 -28.57
CA PRO A 300 32.98 -0.58 -28.04
C PRO A 300 34.34 -0.48 -28.70
N TRP A 301 34.96 -1.64 -29.01
CA TRP A 301 36.28 -1.69 -29.65
C TRP A 301 36.22 -1.31 -31.14
N ILE A 302 35.14 -1.63 -31.82
CA ILE A 302 34.88 -1.21 -33.22
C ILE A 302 34.70 0.31 -33.28
N ILE A 303 33.92 0.88 -32.38
CA ILE A 303 33.72 2.34 -32.31
C ILE A 303 35.03 3.06 -31.98
N ALA A 304 35.84 2.56 -31.04
CA ALA A 304 37.17 3.10 -30.72
C ALA A 304 38.14 3.02 -31.92
N GLY A 305 38.09 1.92 -32.68
CA GLY A 305 38.85 1.75 -33.92
C GLY A 305 38.50 2.74 -35.01
N ILE A 306 37.22 2.98 -35.27
CA ILE A 306 36.73 3.95 -36.24
C ILE A 306 37.11 5.38 -35.87
N MET A 307 36.97 5.76 -34.59
CA MET A 307 37.36 7.09 -34.10
C MET A 307 38.86 7.33 -34.23
N SER A 308 39.67 6.30 -33.94
CA SER A 308 41.14 6.40 -34.12
C SER A 308 41.54 6.54 -35.57
N ALA A 309 40.90 5.82 -36.49
CA ALA A 309 41.16 5.92 -37.91
C ALA A 309 40.80 7.32 -38.49
N LEU A 310 39.67 7.88 -38.06
CA LEU A 310 39.26 9.25 -38.45
C LEU A 310 40.24 10.29 -37.93
N LEU A 311 40.75 10.15 -36.72
CA LEU A 311 41.75 11.05 -36.14
C LEU A 311 43.08 11.03 -36.92
N ILE A 312 43.49 9.85 -37.34
CA ILE A 312 44.69 9.69 -38.18
C ILE A 312 44.50 10.34 -39.55
N ILE A 313 43.35 10.19 -40.20
CA ILE A 313 43.02 10.80 -41.47
C ILE A 313 43.06 12.36 -41.35
N VAL A 314 42.47 12.90 -40.30
CA VAL A 314 42.47 14.35 -40.04
C VAL A 314 43.89 14.87 -39.85
N LEU A 315 44.74 14.13 -39.10
CA LEU A 315 46.18 14.50 -38.91
C LEU A 315 46.97 14.45 -40.20
N VAL A 316 46.72 13.45 -41.05
CA VAL A 316 47.38 13.32 -42.37
C VAL A 316 46.98 14.48 -43.31
N LEU A 317 45.66 14.77 -43.35
CA LEU A 317 45.18 15.90 -44.18
C LEU A 317 45.68 17.26 -43.68
N TRP A 318 45.74 17.43 -42.35
CA TRP A 318 46.30 18.63 -41.72
C TRP A 318 47.77 18.81 -42.08
N ARG A 319 48.58 17.73 -41.96
CA ARG A 319 50.00 17.72 -42.29
C ARG A 319 50.20 17.97 -43.77
N TRP A 320 49.37 17.41 -44.65
CA TRP A 320 49.44 17.63 -46.10
C TRP A 320 49.14 19.06 -46.46
N ASN A 321 48.11 19.65 -45.85
CA ASN A 321 47.76 21.05 -46.01
C ASN A 321 48.89 22.01 -45.56
N VAL A 322 49.51 21.72 -44.40
CA VAL A 322 50.64 22.52 -43.87
C VAL A 322 51.87 22.42 -44.77
N VAL A 323 52.15 21.27 -45.35
CA VAL A 323 53.30 21.08 -46.26
C VAL A 323 53.06 21.77 -47.60
N HIS A 324 51.86 21.71 -48.16
CA HIS A 324 51.51 22.39 -49.40
C HIS A 324 51.45 23.94 -49.30
N HIS A 325 51.07 24.47 -48.15
CA HIS A 325 51.11 25.91 -47.89
C HIS A 325 52.54 26.48 -47.77
N ARG A 326 53.54 25.64 -47.45
CA ARG A 326 54.95 26.06 -47.38
C ARG A 326 55.66 26.04 -48.71
N GLN A 327 55.10 25.46 -49.79
CA GLN A 327 55.71 25.43 -51.11
C GLN A 327 55.20 26.55 -52.03
N ASN A 328 54.24 27.36 -51.59
CA ASN A 328 53.65 28.49 -52.37
C ASN A 328 53.97 29.89 -51.79
N GLN A 329 55.08 30.01 -51.01
CA GLN A 329 55.61 31.31 -50.62
C GLN A 329 57.03 31.45 -51.15
#